data_218e7856e7173e086a8bceec5c696a09
#
_entry.id   218e7856e7173e086a8bceec5c696a09
#
_cell.length_a   1.000
_cell.length_b   1.000
_cell.length_c   1.000
_cell.angle_alpha   90.00
_cell.angle_beta   90.00
_cell.angle_gamma   90.00
#
_symmetry.space_group_name_H-M   'P 1'
#
loop_
_entity.id
_entity.type
_entity.pdbx_description
1 polymer ?
#
loop_
_entity_poly.entity_id
_entity_poly.type
_entity_poly.pdbx_seq_one_letter_code
_entity_poly.pdbx_strand_id
1 'polypeptide(L)'
;SLADQATISNMAPEYGATCGIFPVDEETLRYLAFTGRDPARVALVEAYAKAQGMWRDSNSPDPVFTDSLELDLGAVEPSLAGPKRPQDRIALSKASMAFDKAFETLSGRDERRESPVAGADYALPDGAVVIAAITSCTNTSNPSVLVGAGLVARKARERGLSVKPWVKTSFAPGSQVVTDYLEAGDLQADLDALGFNLVGYGCTTCIGNSGPLPEAIGKAVEAEDLTVCAVLSGNRNFEGRISPDIKSNYLASPPLVVAYALSGSMLNDIYEDPIGQDADGNDVFLKDVWPTNAEINALIESSLSREMFESRYGNVFEGDENWRDIRITTGQTYNWNEGSTYVRHPSFFENMEPEPTAPTDVAGARVLAILADSVTTDHISPAGSIKEDGPAGDYLKEHQ
;
A
#
# COMPACT_ATOMS: atom_id res chain seq x y z
N SER A 1 -8.70 -18.53 -0.86
CA SER A 1 -8.16 -18.71 0.50
C SER A 1 -8.72 -17.65 1.44
N LEU A 2 -8.57 -17.85 2.76
CA LEU A 2 -8.94 -16.83 3.75
C LEU A 2 -8.14 -15.52 3.54
N ALA A 3 -6.88 -15.63 3.16
CA ALA A 3 -6.03 -14.48 2.87
C ALA A 3 -6.57 -13.64 1.70
N ASP A 4 -7.09 -14.27 0.64
CA ASP A 4 -7.72 -13.57 -0.48
C ASP A 4 -9.05 -12.93 -0.05
N GLN A 5 -9.86 -13.63 0.75
CA GLN A 5 -11.10 -13.08 1.33
C GLN A 5 -10.82 -11.85 2.18
N ALA A 6 -9.77 -11.89 3.01
CA ALA A 6 -9.36 -10.75 3.83
C ALA A 6 -8.91 -9.55 2.96
N THR A 7 -8.18 -9.80 1.87
CA THR A 7 -7.79 -8.76 0.90
C THR A 7 -9.00 -8.14 0.23
N ILE A 8 -9.96 -8.94 -0.26
CA ILE A 8 -11.21 -8.47 -0.88
C ILE A 8 -12.01 -7.62 0.11
N SER A 9 -12.16 -8.11 1.36
CA SER A 9 -12.88 -7.36 2.40
C SER A 9 -12.21 -6.04 2.76
N ASN A 10 -10.88 -6.04 2.87
CA ASN A 10 -10.10 -4.83 3.17
C ASN A 10 -10.25 -3.75 2.10
N MET A 11 -10.31 -4.16 0.83
CA MET A 11 -10.38 -3.23 -0.31
C MET A 11 -11.81 -2.88 -0.73
N ALA A 12 -12.83 -3.23 0.06
CA ALA A 12 -14.22 -2.96 -0.30
C ALA A 12 -14.48 -1.47 -0.66
N PRO A 13 -14.02 -0.47 0.11
CA PRO A 13 -14.21 0.93 -0.24
C PRO A 13 -13.54 1.32 -1.57
N GLU A 14 -12.38 0.74 -1.88
CA GLU A 14 -11.61 1.05 -3.07
C GLU A 14 -12.30 0.58 -4.36
N TYR A 15 -13.05 -0.52 -4.34
CA TYR A 15 -13.84 -0.95 -5.50
C TYR A 15 -15.30 -0.49 -5.45
N GLY A 16 -15.67 0.38 -4.51
CA GLY A 16 -16.96 1.05 -4.47
C GLY A 16 -18.04 0.32 -3.66
N ALA A 17 -17.68 -0.67 -2.82
CA ALA A 17 -18.60 -1.33 -1.91
C ALA A 17 -18.51 -0.72 -0.50
N THR A 18 -19.61 -0.80 0.26
CA THR A 18 -19.60 -0.37 1.68
C THR A 18 -18.77 -1.31 2.54
N CYS A 19 -18.86 -2.60 2.29
CA CYS A 19 -18.09 -3.64 2.97
C CYS A 19 -18.02 -4.91 2.10
N GLY A 20 -17.07 -5.78 2.41
CA GLY A 20 -16.99 -7.15 1.91
C GLY A 20 -17.11 -8.11 3.08
N ILE A 21 -18.06 -9.05 3.02
CA ILE A 21 -18.32 -10.01 4.08
C ILE A 21 -18.19 -11.42 3.52
N PHE A 22 -17.45 -12.26 4.22
CA PHE A 22 -17.38 -13.69 3.99
C PHE A 22 -17.89 -14.43 5.21
N PRO A 23 -18.60 -15.55 5.05
CA PRO A 23 -19.07 -16.35 6.17
C PRO A 23 -17.88 -16.98 6.92
N VAL A 24 -18.10 -17.28 8.20
CA VAL A 24 -17.13 -18.03 9.01
C VAL A 24 -17.25 -19.52 8.66
N ASP A 25 -16.12 -20.17 8.41
CA ASP A 25 -16.01 -21.56 7.99
C ASP A 25 -14.82 -22.29 8.67
N GLU A 26 -14.55 -23.52 8.28
CA GLU A 26 -13.41 -24.29 8.80
C GLU A 26 -12.06 -23.64 8.48
N GLU A 27 -11.92 -22.96 7.33
CA GLU A 27 -10.70 -22.25 6.98
C GLU A 27 -10.42 -21.09 7.95
N THR A 28 -11.46 -20.41 8.37
CA THR A 28 -11.37 -19.36 9.39
C THR A 28 -10.85 -19.94 10.71
N LEU A 29 -11.37 -21.08 11.16
CA LEU A 29 -10.90 -21.72 12.40
C LEU A 29 -9.47 -22.21 12.28
N ARG A 30 -9.09 -22.78 11.14
CA ARG A 30 -7.73 -23.21 10.86
C ARG A 30 -6.74 -22.05 10.92
N TYR A 31 -7.09 -20.93 10.32
CA TYR A 31 -6.28 -19.72 10.37
C TYR A 31 -6.12 -19.20 11.80
N LEU A 32 -7.20 -19.15 12.59
CA LEU A 32 -7.13 -18.71 13.97
C LEU A 32 -6.23 -19.63 14.82
N ALA A 33 -6.34 -20.94 14.65
CA ALA A 33 -5.49 -21.91 15.34
C ALA A 33 -4.02 -21.77 14.90
N PHE A 34 -3.77 -21.62 13.60
CA PHE A 34 -2.43 -21.47 13.03
C PHE A 34 -1.76 -20.19 13.52
N THR A 35 -2.51 -19.08 13.62
CA THR A 35 -2.00 -17.79 14.09
C THR A 35 -1.95 -17.64 15.61
N GLY A 36 -1.96 -18.76 16.36
CA GLY A 36 -1.67 -18.79 17.79
C GLY A 36 -2.85 -18.48 18.72
N ARG A 37 -4.10 -18.48 18.21
CA ARG A 37 -5.27 -18.26 19.09
C ARG A 37 -5.46 -19.47 20.00
N ASP A 38 -5.86 -19.17 21.24
CA ASP A 38 -6.17 -20.19 22.23
C ASP A 38 -7.29 -21.12 21.76
N PRO A 39 -7.17 -22.45 21.98
CA PRO A 39 -8.19 -23.42 21.54
C PRO A 39 -9.59 -23.14 22.05
N ALA A 40 -9.73 -22.62 23.28
CA ALA A 40 -11.05 -22.24 23.81
C ALA A 40 -11.63 -21.03 23.06
N ARG A 41 -10.78 -20.09 22.61
CA ARG A 41 -11.20 -18.97 21.76
C ARG A 41 -11.64 -19.45 20.39
N VAL A 42 -10.94 -20.38 19.76
CA VAL A 42 -11.33 -20.97 18.47
C VAL A 42 -12.68 -21.67 18.58
N ALA A 43 -12.86 -22.51 19.63
CA ALA A 43 -14.14 -23.18 19.90
C ALA A 43 -15.28 -22.17 20.16
N LEU A 44 -15.00 -21.06 20.85
CA LEU A 44 -15.98 -19.99 21.09
C LEU A 44 -16.39 -19.32 19.76
N VAL A 45 -15.46 -19.04 18.86
CA VAL A 45 -15.75 -18.45 17.53
C VAL A 45 -16.67 -19.38 16.73
N GLU A 46 -16.38 -20.68 16.71
CA GLU A 46 -17.21 -21.66 16.02
C GLU A 46 -18.65 -21.69 16.61
N ALA A 47 -18.76 -21.86 17.92
CA ALA A 47 -20.05 -21.92 18.61
C ALA A 47 -20.87 -20.64 18.39
N TYR A 48 -20.21 -19.48 18.50
CA TYR A 48 -20.87 -18.19 18.30
C TYR A 48 -21.32 -17.99 16.88
N ALA A 49 -20.47 -18.29 15.88
CA ALA A 49 -20.81 -18.17 14.47
C ALA A 49 -22.00 -19.06 14.10
N LYS A 50 -22.04 -20.30 14.63
CA LYS A 50 -23.19 -21.21 14.44
C LYS A 50 -24.46 -20.67 15.10
N ALA A 51 -24.38 -20.16 16.33
CA ALA A 51 -25.52 -19.60 17.05
C ALA A 51 -26.08 -18.33 16.38
N GLN A 52 -25.24 -17.53 15.73
CA GLN A 52 -25.63 -16.31 15.01
C GLN A 52 -26.04 -16.55 13.55
N GLY A 53 -25.98 -17.80 13.05
CA GLY A 53 -26.28 -18.09 11.63
C GLY A 53 -25.23 -17.54 10.65
N MET A 54 -24.01 -17.27 11.11
CA MET A 54 -22.90 -16.77 10.32
C MET A 54 -21.95 -17.89 9.84
N TRP A 55 -22.20 -19.11 10.28
CA TRP A 55 -21.42 -20.29 9.88
C TRP A 55 -21.86 -20.80 8.50
N ARG A 56 -20.87 -21.19 7.68
CA ARG A 56 -21.12 -21.82 6.39
C ARG A 56 -20.31 -23.11 6.26
N ASP A 57 -20.96 -24.13 5.76
CA ASP A 57 -20.39 -25.42 5.33
C ASP A 57 -21.07 -25.92 4.05
N SER A 58 -20.69 -27.11 3.58
CA SER A 58 -21.27 -27.70 2.37
C SER A 58 -22.78 -27.99 2.44
N ASN A 59 -23.37 -28.00 3.64
CA ASN A 59 -24.79 -28.29 3.86
C ASN A 59 -25.59 -27.00 4.13
N SER A 60 -24.93 -25.86 4.23
CA SER A 60 -25.58 -24.58 4.51
C SER A 60 -26.41 -24.16 3.30
N PRO A 61 -27.67 -23.72 3.50
CA PRO A 61 -28.49 -23.20 2.41
C PRO A 61 -27.90 -21.90 1.87
N ASP A 62 -28.11 -21.63 0.59
CA ASP A 62 -27.73 -20.35 0.01
C ASP A 62 -28.59 -19.22 0.59
N PRO A 63 -27.99 -18.10 0.99
CA PRO A 63 -28.72 -16.93 1.46
C PRO A 63 -29.60 -16.34 0.35
N VAL A 64 -30.67 -15.66 0.75
CA VAL A 64 -31.48 -14.87 -0.17
C VAL A 64 -30.91 -13.46 -0.25
N PHE A 65 -30.33 -13.12 -1.39
CA PHE A 65 -29.72 -11.82 -1.63
C PHE A 65 -30.68 -10.88 -2.35
N THR A 66 -30.50 -9.57 -2.17
CA THR A 66 -31.24 -8.55 -2.92
C THR A 66 -30.88 -8.60 -4.41
N ASP A 67 -29.63 -8.83 -4.70
CA ASP A 67 -29.07 -8.98 -6.05
C ASP A 67 -27.89 -9.95 -6.02
N SER A 68 -27.49 -10.48 -7.17
CA SER A 68 -26.36 -11.40 -7.29
C SER A 68 -25.54 -11.13 -8.54
N LEU A 69 -24.22 -11.32 -8.41
CA LEU A 69 -23.26 -11.22 -9.50
C LEU A 69 -22.51 -12.54 -9.61
N GLU A 70 -22.21 -12.93 -10.84
CA GLU A 70 -21.43 -14.12 -11.14
C GLU A 70 -20.13 -13.70 -11.82
N LEU A 71 -18.99 -14.24 -11.36
CA LEU A 71 -17.67 -14.01 -11.91
C LEU A 71 -16.95 -15.35 -12.07
N ASP A 72 -16.59 -15.68 -13.30
CA ASP A 72 -15.67 -16.78 -13.58
C ASP A 72 -14.25 -16.37 -13.18
N LEU A 73 -13.70 -16.97 -12.12
CA LEU A 73 -12.34 -16.72 -11.67
C LEU A 73 -11.28 -17.07 -12.71
N GLY A 74 -11.57 -18.01 -13.64
CA GLY A 74 -10.70 -18.35 -14.76
C GLY A 74 -10.56 -17.25 -15.81
N ALA A 75 -11.51 -16.31 -15.85
CA ALA A 75 -11.48 -15.15 -16.74
C ALA A 75 -10.74 -13.94 -16.15
N VAL A 76 -10.30 -14.01 -14.90
CA VAL A 76 -9.58 -12.91 -14.24
C VAL A 76 -8.13 -12.90 -14.72
N GLU A 77 -7.74 -11.82 -15.38
CA GLU A 77 -6.36 -11.57 -15.81
C GLU A 77 -5.61 -10.66 -14.82
N PRO A 78 -4.26 -10.77 -14.71
CA PRO A 78 -3.45 -9.86 -13.91
C PRO A 78 -3.73 -8.40 -14.29
N SER A 79 -3.85 -7.54 -13.28
CA SER A 79 -4.29 -6.16 -13.49
C SER A 79 -3.55 -5.20 -12.53
N LEU A 80 -3.47 -3.95 -12.95
CA LEU A 80 -3.10 -2.80 -12.13
C LEU A 80 -4.33 -1.94 -11.87
N ALA A 81 -4.25 -1.05 -10.89
CA ALA A 81 -5.22 0.03 -10.73
C ALA A 81 -4.51 1.39 -10.85
N GLY A 82 -4.98 2.25 -11.71
CA GLY A 82 -4.41 3.57 -11.95
C GLY A 82 -4.85 4.19 -13.29
N PRO A 83 -4.33 5.37 -13.61
CA PRO A 83 -3.22 6.10 -12.97
C PRO A 83 -3.61 6.99 -11.77
N LYS A 84 -4.91 7.17 -11.47
CA LYS A 84 -5.36 8.18 -10.49
C LYS A 84 -6.26 7.65 -9.39
N ARG A 85 -6.95 6.51 -9.59
CA ARG A 85 -7.95 6.00 -8.65
C ARG A 85 -7.85 4.48 -8.50
N PRO A 86 -8.19 3.93 -7.30
CA PRO A 86 -8.09 2.50 -7.04
C PRO A 86 -9.03 1.64 -7.91
N GLN A 87 -10.15 2.19 -8.37
CA GLN A 87 -11.12 1.51 -9.22
C GLN A 87 -10.78 1.56 -10.72
N ASP A 88 -9.78 2.31 -11.14
CA ASP A 88 -9.36 2.42 -12.53
C ASP A 88 -8.56 1.16 -12.92
N ARG A 89 -9.26 0.06 -13.21
CA ARG A 89 -8.65 -1.22 -13.56
C ARG A 89 -8.02 -1.19 -14.96
N ILE A 90 -6.77 -1.64 -15.04
CA ILE A 90 -6.02 -1.81 -16.28
C ILE A 90 -5.50 -3.25 -16.32
N ALA A 91 -5.82 -4.00 -17.39
CA ALA A 91 -5.19 -5.29 -17.63
C ALA A 91 -3.66 -5.10 -17.77
N LEU A 92 -2.87 -5.96 -17.12
CA LEU A 92 -1.41 -5.85 -17.13
C LEU A 92 -0.83 -5.87 -18.55
N SER A 93 -1.41 -6.68 -19.44
CA SER A 93 -1.09 -6.74 -20.87
C SER A 93 -1.36 -5.44 -21.65
N LYS A 94 -2.03 -4.47 -21.03
CA LYS A 94 -2.38 -3.18 -21.65
C LYS A 94 -1.83 -1.99 -20.87
N ALA A 95 -0.99 -2.23 -19.86
CA ALA A 95 -0.55 -1.18 -18.96
C ALA A 95 0.25 -0.08 -19.65
N SER A 96 1.20 -0.45 -20.50
CA SER A 96 2.00 0.48 -21.30
C SER A 96 1.13 1.33 -22.24
N MET A 97 0.25 0.67 -23.00
CA MET A 97 -0.67 1.35 -23.91
C MET A 97 -1.67 2.27 -23.18
N ALA A 98 -2.12 1.86 -21.97
CA ALA A 98 -3.03 2.66 -21.18
C ALA A 98 -2.34 3.92 -20.61
N PHE A 99 -1.07 3.81 -20.19
CA PHE A 99 -0.27 4.97 -19.83
C PHE A 99 -0.07 5.92 -21.01
N ASP A 100 0.29 5.38 -22.16
CA ASP A 100 0.48 6.14 -23.40
C ASP A 100 -0.76 6.96 -23.76
N LYS A 101 -1.93 6.32 -23.70
CA LYS A 101 -3.22 6.97 -23.97
C LYS A 101 -3.59 8.03 -22.91
N ALA A 102 -3.20 7.83 -21.65
CA ALA A 102 -3.50 8.77 -20.58
C ALA A 102 -2.50 9.93 -20.51
N PHE A 103 -1.36 9.83 -21.18
CA PHE A 103 -0.23 10.74 -21.07
C PHE A 103 -0.61 12.20 -21.31
N GLU A 104 -1.31 12.51 -22.39
CA GLU A 104 -1.75 13.88 -22.72
C GLU A 104 -2.59 14.49 -21.58
N THR A 105 -3.53 13.70 -21.03
CA THR A 105 -4.38 14.16 -19.92
C THR A 105 -3.59 14.35 -18.61
N LEU A 106 -2.57 13.52 -18.38
CA LEU A 106 -1.74 13.58 -17.17
C LEU A 106 -0.73 14.70 -17.22
N SER A 107 -0.11 14.90 -18.38
CA SER A 107 0.96 15.88 -18.60
C SER A 107 0.49 17.25 -19.03
N GLY A 108 -0.70 17.36 -19.64
CA GLY A 108 -1.18 18.55 -20.32
C GLY A 108 -0.48 18.85 -21.65
N ARG A 109 0.23 17.89 -22.22
CA ARG A 109 0.99 17.98 -23.48
C ARG A 109 0.99 16.67 -24.24
N ASP A 110 1.22 16.72 -25.56
CA ASP A 110 1.26 15.57 -26.45
C ASP A 110 2.68 15.01 -26.67
N GLU A 111 3.71 15.85 -26.50
CA GLU A 111 5.10 15.45 -26.66
C GLU A 111 5.72 14.96 -25.36
N ARG A 112 6.45 13.85 -25.43
CA ARG A 112 7.24 13.32 -24.32
C ARG A 112 8.57 14.07 -24.20
N ARG A 113 9.04 14.17 -22.96
CA ARG A 113 10.29 14.82 -22.61
C ARG A 113 11.18 13.89 -21.81
N GLU A 114 12.44 14.24 -21.74
CA GLU A 114 13.42 13.69 -20.84
C GLU A 114 14.26 14.81 -20.25
N SER A 115 14.78 14.59 -19.05
CA SER A 115 15.62 15.55 -18.34
C SER A 115 16.91 14.89 -17.89
N PRO A 116 18.10 15.48 -18.20
CA PRO A 116 19.36 14.94 -17.68
C PRO A 116 19.39 15.00 -16.15
N VAL A 117 19.87 13.93 -15.53
CA VAL A 117 19.97 13.84 -14.07
C VAL A 117 21.38 14.29 -13.63
N ALA A 118 21.43 15.30 -12.78
CA ALA A 118 22.71 15.87 -12.32
C ALA A 118 23.59 14.81 -11.61
N GLY A 119 24.80 14.64 -12.08
CA GLY A 119 25.77 13.67 -11.54
C GLY A 119 25.55 12.22 -12.01
N ALA A 120 24.65 11.98 -12.97
CA ALA A 120 24.40 10.69 -13.58
C ALA A 120 24.71 10.71 -15.09
N ASP A 121 24.87 9.55 -15.69
CA ASP A 121 25.10 9.34 -17.10
C ASP A 121 23.83 8.99 -17.90
N TYR A 122 22.66 9.24 -17.28
CA TYR A 122 21.34 9.00 -17.90
C TYR A 122 20.43 10.23 -17.81
N ALA A 123 19.44 10.27 -18.68
CA ALA A 123 18.30 11.17 -18.59
C ALA A 123 17.08 10.43 -18.04
N LEU A 124 16.22 11.16 -17.30
CA LEU A 124 14.96 10.66 -16.77
C LEU A 124 13.85 10.97 -17.78
N PRO A 125 13.19 9.97 -18.38
CA PRO A 125 12.10 10.21 -19.33
C PRO A 125 10.75 10.31 -18.65
N ASP A 126 9.76 10.87 -19.37
CA ASP A 126 8.35 10.66 -19.06
C ASP A 126 8.03 9.17 -18.97
N GLY A 127 7.14 8.80 -18.05
CA GLY A 127 6.78 7.41 -17.81
C GLY A 127 7.78 6.64 -16.92
N ALA A 128 8.88 7.26 -16.51
CA ALA A 128 9.80 6.64 -15.56
C ALA A 128 9.10 6.31 -14.24
N VAL A 129 9.31 5.10 -13.73
CA VAL A 129 8.90 4.71 -12.37
C VAL A 129 9.96 5.25 -11.40
N VAL A 130 9.62 6.24 -10.60
CA VAL A 130 10.55 6.87 -9.64
C VAL A 130 10.30 6.45 -8.18
N ILE A 131 9.14 5.86 -7.89
CA ILE A 131 8.84 5.20 -6.60
C ILE A 131 8.32 3.80 -6.88
N ALA A 132 8.91 2.81 -6.21
CA ALA A 132 8.41 1.44 -6.15
C ALA A 132 8.34 1.01 -4.68
N ALA A 133 7.13 0.81 -4.14
CA ALA A 133 6.95 0.59 -2.72
C ALA A 133 6.09 -0.63 -2.42
N ILE A 134 6.64 -1.56 -1.63
CA ILE A 134 5.85 -2.62 -1.00
C ILE A 134 5.34 -2.07 0.32
N THR A 135 4.02 -1.93 0.46
CA THR A 135 3.37 -1.36 1.65
C THR A 135 2.28 -2.28 2.19
N SER A 136 1.83 -2.05 3.41
CA SER A 136 1.09 -3.02 4.22
C SER A 136 -0.37 -3.22 3.88
N CYS A 137 -1.04 -2.30 3.19
CA CYS A 137 -2.51 -2.21 3.21
C CYS A 137 -3.25 -3.47 2.76
N THR A 138 -2.73 -4.20 1.77
CA THR A 138 -3.39 -5.39 1.19
C THR A 138 -2.64 -6.69 1.46
N ASN A 139 -1.43 -6.62 1.98
CA ASN A 139 -0.50 -7.75 2.00
C ASN A 139 -0.38 -8.45 3.35
N THR A 140 -0.89 -7.84 4.41
CA THR A 140 -0.72 -8.31 5.80
C THR A 140 -1.31 -9.70 6.02
N SER A 141 -2.39 -10.03 5.32
CA SER A 141 -3.11 -11.29 5.49
C SER A 141 -2.70 -12.38 4.49
N ASN A 142 -1.89 -12.04 3.47
CA ASN A 142 -1.55 -12.96 2.39
C ASN A 142 -0.03 -13.12 2.23
N PRO A 143 0.59 -14.10 2.90
CA PRO A 143 2.03 -14.33 2.78
C PRO A 143 2.46 -14.71 1.36
N SER A 144 1.57 -15.26 0.52
CA SER A 144 1.96 -15.71 -0.81
C SER A 144 2.43 -14.57 -1.72
N VAL A 145 1.85 -13.37 -1.60
CA VAL A 145 2.28 -12.24 -2.42
C VAL A 145 3.63 -11.66 -1.96
N LEU A 146 3.94 -11.74 -0.67
CA LEU A 146 5.22 -11.24 -0.15
C LEU A 146 6.35 -12.26 -0.39
N VAL A 147 6.09 -13.54 -0.20
CA VAL A 147 7.00 -14.62 -0.60
C VAL A 147 7.23 -14.56 -2.12
N GLY A 148 6.17 -14.34 -2.90
CA GLY A 148 6.27 -14.13 -4.35
C GLY A 148 7.19 -12.97 -4.72
N ALA A 149 7.09 -11.82 -4.03
CA ALA A 149 7.97 -10.66 -4.24
C ALA A 149 9.43 -10.99 -3.91
N GLY A 150 9.68 -11.66 -2.78
CA GLY A 150 11.01 -12.12 -2.40
C GLY A 150 11.62 -13.10 -3.40
N LEU A 151 10.81 -14.02 -3.94
CA LEU A 151 11.26 -14.94 -4.99
C LEU A 151 11.55 -14.24 -6.32
N VAL A 152 10.76 -13.23 -6.72
CA VAL A 152 11.11 -12.38 -7.88
C VAL A 152 12.45 -11.68 -7.64
N ALA A 153 12.65 -11.10 -6.45
CA ALA A 153 13.91 -10.45 -6.10
C ALA A 153 15.10 -11.42 -6.15
N ARG A 154 14.96 -12.62 -5.58
CA ARG A 154 15.98 -13.69 -5.63
C ARG A 154 16.36 -14.05 -7.06
N LYS A 155 15.37 -14.41 -7.87
CA LYS A 155 15.59 -14.82 -9.27
C LYS A 155 16.17 -13.70 -10.13
N ALA A 156 15.77 -12.45 -9.87
CA ALA A 156 16.36 -11.28 -10.53
C ALA A 156 17.83 -11.09 -10.16
N ARG A 157 18.15 -11.17 -8.87
CA ARG A 157 19.53 -11.05 -8.37
C ARG A 157 20.43 -12.17 -8.88
N GLU A 158 19.95 -13.42 -8.91
CA GLU A 158 20.67 -14.57 -9.46
C GLU A 158 21.04 -14.39 -10.93
N ARG A 159 20.26 -13.58 -11.67
CA ARG A 159 20.54 -13.17 -13.06
C ARG A 159 21.36 -11.88 -13.17
N GLY A 160 21.80 -11.30 -12.06
CA GLY A 160 22.58 -10.08 -12.05
C GLY A 160 21.77 -8.80 -12.29
N LEU A 161 20.43 -8.86 -12.22
CA LEU A 161 19.59 -7.67 -12.37
C LEU A 161 19.69 -6.75 -11.15
N SER A 162 19.57 -5.47 -11.40
CA SER A 162 19.45 -4.42 -10.40
C SER A 162 18.27 -3.49 -10.71
N VAL A 163 17.74 -2.84 -9.69
CA VAL A 163 16.74 -1.79 -9.85
C VAL A 163 17.34 -0.60 -10.58
N LYS A 164 16.55 0.07 -11.41
CA LYS A 164 17.02 1.25 -12.14
C LYS A 164 17.42 2.37 -11.15
N PRO A 165 18.51 3.11 -11.42
CA PRO A 165 19.12 4.04 -10.46
C PRO A 165 18.21 5.22 -10.08
N TRP A 166 17.17 5.51 -10.83
CA TRP A 166 16.20 6.55 -10.53
C TRP A 166 15.03 6.10 -9.69
N VAL A 167 14.90 4.77 -9.41
CA VAL A 167 13.77 4.23 -8.65
C VAL A 167 14.07 4.23 -7.17
N LYS A 168 13.30 4.96 -6.42
CA LYS A 168 13.30 4.90 -4.95
C LYS A 168 12.44 3.72 -4.49
N THR A 169 13.08 2.72 -3.92
CA THR A 169 12.43 1.51 -3.39
C THR A 169 12.21 1.61 -1.90
N SER A 170 11.18 0.91 -1.37
CA SER A 170 10.94 0.76 0.06
C SER A 170 10.11 -0.47 0.37
N PHE A 171 10.30 -1.01 1.59
CA PHE A 171 9.52 -2.12 2.12
C PHE A 171 8.96 -1.75 3.49
N ALA A 172 7.62 -1.79 3.62
CA ALA A 172 6.91 -1.48 4.85
C ALA A 172 5.76 -2.47 5.07
N PRO A 173 6.04 -3.68 5.59
CA PRO A 173 5.01 -4.70 5.79
C PRO A 173 4.06 -4.34 6.93
N GLY A 174 2.90 -5.01 6.99
CA GLY A 174 1.89 -4.75 7.99
C GLY A 174 2.17 -5.34 9.36
N SER A 175 3.13 -6.25 9.47
CA SER A 175 3.42 -6.98 10.71
C SER A 175 4.89 -7.41 10.77
N GLN A 176 5.44 -7.48 11.97
CA GLN A 176 6.77 -8.04 12.21
C GLN A 176 6.88 -9.53 11.87
N VAL A 177 5.77 -10.28 11.89
CA VAL A 177 5.75 -11.68 11.44
C VAL A 177 6.15 -11.80 9.96
N VAL A 178 5.89 -10.75 9.16
CA VAL A 178 6.28 -10.73 7.75
C VAL A 178 7.81 -10.76 7.61
N THR A 179 8.51 -9.95 8.36
CA THR A 179 9.99 -9.96 8.35
C THR A 179 10.52 -11.29 8.86
N ASP A 180 9.91 -11.88 9.91
CA ASP A 180 10.34 -13.17 10.45
C ASP A 180 10.27 -14.29 9.39
N TYR A 181 9.17 -14.42 8.64
CA TYR A 181 9.09 -15.49 7.63
C TYR A 181 9.91 -15.19 6.36
N LEU A 182 10.11 -13.91 6.01
CA LEU A 182 11.01 -13.57 4.90
C LEU A 182 12.47 -13.84 5.27
N GLU A 183 12.87 -13.59 6.50
CA GLU A 183 14.20 -13.97 7.02
C GLU A 183 14.36 -15.48 7.08
N ALA A 184 13.38 -16.21 7.62
CA ALA A 184 13.41 -17.68 7.68
C ALA A 184 13.46 -18.34 6.29
N GLY A 185 12.91 -17.69 5.26
CA GLY A 185 12.99 -18.10 3.87
C GLY A 185 14.20 -17.56 3.10
N ASP A 186 15.10 -16.85 3.77
CA ASP A 186 16.25 -16.14 3.17
C ASP A 186 15.86 -15.13 2.08
N LEU A 187 14.61 -14.62 2.08
CA LEU A 187 14.10 -13.68 1.07
C LEU A 187 14.35 -12.20 1.41
N GLN A 188 14.50 -11.86 2.70
CA GLN A 188 14.74 -10.48 3.11
C GLN A 188 16.03 -9.93 2.51
N ALA A 189 17.11 -10.71 2.54
CA ALA A 189 18.40 -10.32 1.95
C ALA A 189 18.32 -10.09 0.43
N ASP A 190 17.45 -10.82 -0.28
CA ASP A 190 17.24 -10.64 -1.71
C ASP A 190 16.48 -9.33 -2.00
N LEU A 191 15.47 -8.99 -1.19
CA LEU A 191 14.76 -7.72 -1.26
C LEU A 191 15.68 -6.54 -0.93
N ASP A 192 16.47 -6.64 0.13
CA ASP A 192 17.42 -5.60 0.55
C ASP A 192 18.48 -5.34 -0.55
N ALA A 193 18.98 -6.40 -1.21
CA ALA A 193 19.91 -6.28 -2.31
C ALA A 193 19.36 -5.50 -3.53
N LEU A 194 18.03 -5.51 -3.71
CA LEU A 194 17.33 -4.68 -4.71
C LEU A 194 16.87 -3.33 -4.15
N GLY A 195 17.28 -2.98 -2.92
CA GLY A 195 16.96 -1.71 -2.28
C GLY A 195 15.59 -1.66 -1.60
N PHE A 196 14.82 -2.76 -1.58
CA PHE A 196 13.58 -2.86 -0.82
C PHE A 196 13.86 -3.07 0.67
N ASN A 197 14.56 -2.11 1.28
CA ASN A 197 14.91 -2.14 2.68
C ASN A 197 13.68 -1.89 3.56
N LEU A 198 13.64 -2.54 4.72
CA LEU A 198 12.63 -2.29 5.73
C LEU A 198 12.75 -0.86 6.25
N VAL A 199 11.72 -0.04 6.04
CA VAL A 199 11.66 1.37 6.48
C VAL A 199 10.67 1.59 7.63
N GLY A 200 9.85 0.61 7.94
CA GLY A 200 8.85 0.65 9.01
C GLY A 200 7.76 -0.40 8.82
N TYR A 201 6.78 -0.37 9.68
CA TYR A 201 5.60 -1.24 9.60
C TYR A 201 4.34 -0.39 9.45
N GLY A 202 3.49 -0.76 8.49
CA GLY A 202 2.21 -0.09 8.30
C GLY A 202 2.10 0.73 7.01
N CYS A 203 1.15 1.67 7.01
CA CYS A 203 0.87 2.54 5.87
C CYS A 203 1.93 3.64 5.77
N THR A 204 2.92 3.46 4.92
CA THR A 204 3.97 4.45 4.64
C THR A 204 3.70 5.17 3.32
N THR A 205 4.10 4.61 2.19
CA THR A 205 3.96 5.22 0.86
C THR A 205 2.50 5.49 0.50
N CYS A 206 1.58 4.60 0.87
CA CYS A 206 0.14 4.75 0.58
C CYS A 206 -0.49 6.03 1.17
N ILE A 207 0.15 6.67 2.15
CA ILE A 207 -0.28 7.93 2.77
C ILE A 207 0.76 9.06 2.60
N GLY A 208 1.66 8.95 1.64
CA GLY A 208 2.63 10.00 1.33
C GLY A 208 3.86 10.04 2.24
N ASN A 209 4.12 9.01 3.05
CA ASN A 209 5.26 8.96 3.97
C ASN A 209 6.54 8.37 3.35
N SER A 210 6.65 8.34 2.03
CA SER A 210 7.91 7.95 1.35
C SER A 210 9.02 9.00 1.48
N GLY A 211 8.67 10.19 1.93
CA GLY A 211 9.56 11.35 1.90
C GLY A 211 9.81 11.86 0.47
N PRO A 212 10.60 12.92 0.29
CA PRO A 212 10.89 13.50 -1.01
C PRO A 212 11.63 12.52 -1.92
N LEU A 213 11.55 12.74 -3.22
CA LEU A 213 12.43 12.09 -4.19
C LEU A 213 13.90 12.43 -3.90
N PRO A 214 14.86 11.60 -4.31
CA PRO A 214 16.26 12.00 -4.31
C PRO A 214 16.42 13.35 -5.03
N GLU A 215 17.20 14.26 -4.47
CA GLU A 215 17.27 15.66 -4.92
C GLU A 215 17.52 15.81 -6.42
N ALA A 216 18.45 15.01 -6.98
CA ALA A 216 18.76 15.05 -8.40
C ALA A 216 17.58 14.60 -9.28
N ILE A 217 16.81 13.61 -8.82
CA ILE A 217 15.62 13.11 -9.52
C ILE A 217 14.49 14.14 -9.41
N GLY A 218 14.23 14.69 -8.22
CA GLY A 218 13.20 15.73 -8.03
C GLY A 218 13.45 16.95 -8.90
N LYS A 219 14.71 17.43 -8.96
CA LYS A 219 15.11 18.53 -9.85
C LYS A 219 14.94 18.20 -11.33
N ALA A 220 15.24 16.99 -11.76
CA ALA A 220 15.03 16.57 -13.14
C ALA A 220 13.54 16.52 -13.50
N VAL A 221 12.68 16.05 -12.58
CA VAL A 221 11.21 16.05 -12.76
C VAL A 221 10.69 17.48 -12.90
N GLU A 222 11.12 18.38 -12.00
CA GLU A 222 10.68 19.80 -12.00
C GLU A 222 11.15 20.56 -13.24
N ALA A 223 12.39 20.37 -13.69
CA ALA A 223 13.01 21.12 -14.78
C ALA A 223 12.24 21.00 -16.10
N GLU A 224 11.70 19.83 -16.41
CA GLU A 224 10.96 19.56 -17.66
C GLU A 224 9.49 19.23 -17.42
N ASP A 225 8.99 19.41 -16.18
CA ASP A 225 7.63 19.06 -15.76
C ASP A 225 7.26 17.62 -16.17
N LEU A 226 8.15 16.65 -15.85
CA LEU A 226 8.00 15.28 -16.27
C LEU A 226 6.79 14.60 -15.63
N THR A 227 6.14 13.74 -16.39
CA THR A 227 5.08 12.85 -15.92
C THR A 227 5.68 11.51 -15.51
N VAL A 228 6.14 11.44 -14.27
CA VAL A 228 6.74 10.23 -13.68
C VAL A 228 5.70 9.43 -12.90
N CYS A 229 6.04 8.18 -12.57
CA CYS A 229 5.12 7.19 -12.04
C CYS A 229 5.55 6.67 -10.67
N ALA A 230 4.56 6.32 -9.84
CA ALA A 230 4.75 5.47 -8.67
C ALA A 230 4.00 4.14 -8.86
N VAL A 231 4.63 3.04 -8.45
CA VAL A 231 4.01 1.71 -8.40
C VAL A 231 4.10 1.20 -6.97
N LEU A 232 2.96 0.91 -6.36
CA LEU A 232 2.92 0.54 -4.96
C LEU A 232 1.89 -0.56 -4.66
N SER A 233 2.17 -1.40 -3.68
CA SER A 233 1.22 -2.43 -3.23
C SER A 233 0.27 -1.90 -2.14
N GLY A 234 -0.23 -0.69 -2.33
CA GLY A 234 -1.21 -0.06 -1.46
C GLY A 234 -2.65 -0.30 -1.90
N ASN A 235 -3.59 0.43 -1.29
CA ASN A 235 -5.00 0.41 -1.63
C ASN A 235 -5.52 1.75 -2.17
N ARG A 236 -4.75 2.82 -2.13
CA ARG A 236 -5.12 4.16 -2.61
C ARG A 236 -3.98 4.80 -3.37
N ASN A 237 -4.33 5.44 -4.49
CA ASN A 237 -3.37 6.06 -5.41
C ASN A 237 -3.86 7.42 -5.95
N PHE A 238 -4.65 8.13 -5.16
CA PHE A 238 -5.13 9.46 -5.55
C PHE A 238 -3.97 10.41 -5.82
N GLU A 239 -4.16 11.28 -6.82
CA GLU A 239 -3.21 12.32 -7.15
C GLU A 239 -2.87 13.20 -5.93
N GLY A 240 -1.59 13.51 -5.74
CA GLY A 240 -1.09 14.27 -4.60
C GLY A 240 -0.97 13.49 -3.29
N ARG A 241 -1.53 12.26 -3.20
CA ARG A 241 -1.49 11.46 -1.99
C ARG A 241 -0.15 10.74 -1.78
N ILE A 242 0.40 10.16 -2.83
CA ILE A 242 1.64 9.35 -2.75
C ILE A 242 2.87 10.26 -2.68
N SER A 243 2.93 11.23 -3.58
CA SER A 243 3.95 12.27 -3.63
C SER A 243 3.40 13.46 -4.41
N PRO A 244 3.71 14.70 -4.03
CA PRO A 244 3.31 15.88 -4.80
C PRO A 244 4.00 15.97 -6.17
N ASP A 245 5.13 15.28 -6.36
CA ASP A 245 5.93 15.33 -7.58
C ASP A 245 5.50 14.29 -8.63
N ILE A 246 4.51 13.43 -8.31
CA ILE A 246 4.14 12.30 -9.14
C ILE A 246 2.70 12.40 -9.61
N LYS A 247 2.51 12.49 -10.93
CA LYS A 247 1.20 12.65 -11.56
C LYS A 247 0.47 11.33 -11.84
N SER A 248 1.19 10.21 -11.85
CA SER A 248 0.67 8.90 -12.27
C SER A 248 1.00 7.82 -11.25
N ASN A 249 -0.03 7.25 -10.60
CA ASN A 249 0.15 6.34 -9.48
C ASN A 249 -0.60 5.02 -9.75
N TYR A 250 0.11 3.89 -9.62
CA TYR A 250 -0.42 2.56 -9.89
C TYR A 250 -0.38 1.67 -8.66
N LEU A 251 -1.50 1.01 -8.39
CA LEU A 251 -1.56 -0.08 -7.42
C LEU A 251 -1.23 -1.40 -8.13
N ALA A 252 -0.35 -2.17 -7.54
CA ALA A 252 0.12 -3.46 -8.05
C ALA A 252 0.33 -4.45 -6.91
N SER A 253 0.37 -5.74 -7.22
CA SER A 253 0.81 -6.74 -6.25
C SER A 253 2.29 -6.58 -5.92
N PRO A 254 2.77 -7.00 -4.72
CA PRO A 254 4.18 -6.90 -4.35
C PRO A 254 5.17 -7.47 -5.39
N PRO A 255 4.94 -8.65 -6.00
CA PRO A 255 5.82 -9.14 -7.06
C PRO A 255 5.90 -8.20 -8.28
N LEU A 256 4.77 -7.59 -8.66
CA LEU A 256 4.74 -6.62 -9.76
C LEU A 256 5.43 -5.31 -9.38
N VAL A 257 5.38 -4.87 -8.12
CA VAL A 257 6.16 -3.71 -7.66
C VAL A 257 7.65 -3.95 -7.88
N VAL A 258 8.17 -5.15 -7.53
CA VAL A 258 9.57 -5.50 -7.80
C VAL A 258 9.87 -5.50 -9.29
N ALA A 259 8.98 -6.10 -10.10
CA ALA A 259 9.15 -6.16 -11.56
C ALA A 259 9.21 -4.76 -12.21
N TYR A 260 8.33 -3.83 -11.80
CA TYR A 260 8.35 -2.46 -12.30
C TYR A 260 9.54 -1.64 -11.79
N ALA A 261 10.09 -1.95 -10.62
CA ALA A 261 11.35 -1.35 -10.15
C ALA A 261 12.53 -1.78 -11.02
N LEU A 262 12.57 -3.04 -11.44
CA LEU A 262 13.58 -3.57 -12.36
C LEU A 262 13.44 -2.97 -13.77
N SER A 263 12.23 -2.92 -14.31
CA SER A 263 11.91 -2.31 -15.60
C SER A 263 12.16 -0.79 -15.60
N GLY A 264 11.78 -0.10 -14.52
CA GLY A 264 11.97 1.34 -14.33
C GLY A 264 11.07 2.25 -15.17
N SER A 265 10.09 1.71 -15.91
CA SER A 265 9.22 2.48 -16.81
C SER A 265 7.83 1.87 -16.94
N MET A 266 6.81 2.72 -16.99
CA MET A 266 5.44 2.33 -17.37
C MET A 266 5.23 2.23 -18.88
N LEU A 267 6.19 2.70 -19.68
CA LEU A 267 6.15 2.61 -21.13
C LEU A 267 6.53 1.23 -21.66
N ASN A 268 7.24 0.44 -20.86
CA ASN A 268 7.60 -0.92 -21.22
C ASN A 268 6.39 -1.85 -21.11
N ASP A 269 6.18 -2.69 -22.12
CA ASP A 269 5.27 -3.82 -22.00
C ASP A 269 5.92 -4.88 -21.12
N ILE A 270 5.40 -5.03 -19.89
CA ILE A 270 6.01 -5.89 -18.89
C ILE A 270 6.06 -7.38 -19.28
N TYR A 271 5.28 -7.80 -20.29
CA TYR A 271 5.28 -9.17 -20.81
C TYR A 271 6.22 -9.37 -22.00
N GLU A 272 6.31 -8.36 -22.88
CA GLU A 272 7.02 -8.49 -24.15
C GLU A 272 8.40 -7.84 -24.12
N ASP A 273 8.58 -6.78 -23.33
CA ASP A 273 9.85 -6.09 -23.22
C ASP A 273 10.72 -6.67 -22.09
N PRO A 274 12.05 -6.64 -22.22
CA PRO A 274 12.95 -7.05 -21.15
C PRO A 274 12.84 -6.12 -19.94
N ILE A 275 12.83 -6.69 -18.75
CA ILE A 275 12.87 -5.95 -17.48
C ILE A 275 14.31 -5.56 -17.08
N GLY A 276 15.30 -6.07 -17.78
CA GLY A 276 16.72 -5.79 -17.58
C GLY A 276 17.60 -6.69 -18.43
N GLN A 277 18.91 -6.58 -18.22
CA GLN A 277 19.91 -7.45 -18.86
C GLN A 277 20.76 -8.13 -17.80
N ASP A 278 21.12 -9.39 -18.05
CA ASP A 278 22.02 -10.14 -17.17
C ASP A 278 23.50 -9.65 -17.28
N ALA A 279 24.40 -10.26 -16.52
CA ALA A 279 25.80 -9.89 -16.51
C ALA A 279 26.50 -10.11 -17.88
N ASP A 280 25.96 -10.96 -18.73
CA ASP A 280 26.46 -11.25 -20.06
C ASP A 280 25.81 -10.37 -21.15
N GLY A 281 24.89 -9.48 -20.77
CA GLY A 281 24.16 -8.58 -21.66
C GLY A 281 22.95 -9.23 -22.36
N ASN A 282 22.51 -10.39 -21.93
CA ASN A 282 21.30 -11.02 -22.47
C ASN A 282 20.05 -10.40 -21.84
N ASP A 283 19.00 -10.24 -22.64
CA ASP A 283 17.72 -9.74 -22.18
C ASP A 283 17.04 -10.72 -21.20
N VAL A 284 16.55 -10.19 -20.10
CA VAL A 284 15.79 -10.93 -19.09
C VAL A 284 14.37 -10.41 -19.04
N PHE A 285 13.41 -11.33 -19.16
CA PHE A 285 11.98 -11.01 -19.21
C PHE A 285 11.30 -11.36 -17.88
N LEU A 286 10.11 -10.83 -17.66
CA LEU A 286 9.31 -11.12 -16.46
C LEU A 286 9.14 -12.63 -16.22
N LYS A 287 8.85 -13.39 -17.26
CA LYS A 287 8.68 -14.87 -17.18
C LYS A 287 9.90 -15.61 -16.62
N ASP A 288 11.09 -15.05 -16.78
CA ASP A 288 12.34 -15.67 -16.35
C ASP A 288 12.58 -15.55 -14.85
N VAL A 289 11.93 -14.59 -14.21
CA VAL A 289 12.04 -14.32 -12.77
C VAL A 289 10.74 -14.58 -12.00
N TRP A 290 9.62 -14.84 -12.71
CA TRP A 290 8.34 -15.08 -12.06
C TRP A 290 8.28 -16.45 -11.37
N PRO A 291 7.94 -16.52 -10.07
CA PRO A 291 7.85 -17.78 -9.36
C PRO A 291 6.58 -18.54 -9.71
N THR A 292 6.66 -19.84 -9.63
CA THR A 292 5.49 -20.73 -9.70
C THR A 292 4.74 -20.78 -8.36
N ASN A 293 3.45 -21.11 -8.39
CA ASN A 293 2.67 -21.31 -7.16
C ASN A 293 3.25 -22.43 -6.28
N ALA A 294 3.87 -23.44 -6.88
CA ALA A 294 4.52 -24.53 -6.14
C ALA A 294 5.74 -24.03 -5.34
N GLU A 295 6.58 -23.19 -5.92
CA GLU A 295 7.72 -22.56 -5.23
C GLU A 295 7.24 -21.68 -4.07
N ILE A 296 6.20 -20.86 -4.29
CA ILE A 296 5.62 -19.99 -3.25
C ILE A 296 5.09 -20.84 -2.09
N ASN A 297 4.28 -21.85 -2.38
CA ASN A 297 3.67 -22.69 -1.36
C ASN A 297 4.72 -23.48 -0.55
N ALA A 298 5.71 -24.08 -1.22
CA ALA A 298 6.79 -24.79 -0.56
C ALA A 298 7.56 -23.90 0.42
N LEU A 299 7.80 -22.66 0.03
CA LEU A 299 8.51 -21.72 0.89
C LEU A 299 7.65 -21.25 2.07
N ILE A 300 6.35 -21.00 1.87
CA ILE A 300 5.42 -20.69 2.96
C ILE A 300 5.38 -21.83 3.98
N GLU A 301 5.25 -23.08 3.52
CA GLU A 301 5.21 -24.27 4.40
C GLU A 301 6.49 -24.44 5.22
N SER A 302 7.65 -24.08 4.66
CA SER A 302 8.94 -24.22 5.36
C SER A 302 9.31 -23.02 6.24
N SER A 303 8.78 -21.83 5.97
CA SER A 303 9.23 -20.58 6.59
C SER A 303 8.24 -19.98 7.56
N LEU A 304 6.94 -20.28 7.43
CA LEU A 304 5.90 -19.68 8.28
C LEU A 304 5.49 -20.64 9.39
N SER A 305 5.58 -20.21 10.65
CA SER A 305 5.23 -21.03 11.80
C SER A 305 4.30 -20.31 12.79
N ARG A 306 3.61 -21.09 13.62
CA ARG A 306 2.75 -20.59 14.68
C ARG A 306 3.54 -19.80 15.72
N GLU A 307 4.75 -20.24 16.04
CA GLU A 307 5.63 -19.63 17.04
C GLU A 307 5.99 -18.18 16.69
N MET A 308 6.08 -17.83 15.42
CA MET A 308 6.30 -16.46 14.97
C MET A 308 5.16 -15.55 15.41
N PHE A 309 3.92 -15.99 15.24
CA PHE A 309 2.75 -15.22 15.69
C PHE A 309 2.69 -15.12 17.22
N GLU A 310 2.91 -16.22 17.94
CA GLU A 310 2.92 -16.24 19.41
C GLU A 310 4.01 -15.33 19.99
N SER A 311 5.20 -15.34 19.40
CA SER A 311 6.32 -14.50 19.82
C SER A 311 6.03 -13.01 19.59
N ARG A 312 5.51 -12.64 18.41
CA ARG A 312 5.30 -11.23 18.05
C ARG A 312 4.07 -10.62 18.71
N TYR A 313 3.02 -11.42 18.94
CA TYR A 313 1.78 -10.92 19.54
C TYR A 313 1.66 -11.18 21.04
N GLY A 314 2.53 -12.05 21.61
CA GLY A 314 2.50 -12.39 23.05
C GLY A 314 2.85 -11.22 23.96
N ASN A 315 3.68 -10.28 23.51
CA ASN A 315 4.12 -9.10 24.28
C ASN A 315 3.82 -7.77 23.59
N VAL A 316 2.79 -7.72 22.75
CA VAL A 316 2.45 -6.53 21.94
C VAL A 316 2.26 -5.24 22.76
N PHE A 317 1.93 -5.34 24.05
CA PHE A 317 1.75 -4.19 24.94
C PHE A 317 3.05 -3.67 25.56
N GLU A 318 4.16 -4.39 25.47
CA GLU A 318 5.43 -3.97 26.07
C GLU A 318 6.18 -2.97 25.19
N GLY A 319 6.06 -3.11 23.88
CA GLY A 319 6.79 -2.31 22.90
C GLY A 319 8.31 -2.55 22.94
N ASP A 320 9.02 -1.81 22.13
CA ASP A 320 10.49 -1.77 22.14
C ASP A 320 11.03 -0.77 23.20
N GLU A 321 12.36 -0.64 23.27
CA GLU A 321 13.03 0.25 24.21
C GLU A 321 12.63 1.72 23.97
N ASN A 322 12.57 2.15 22.72
CA ASN A 322 12.18 3.52 22.36
C ASN A 322 10.75 3.83 22.81
N TRP A 323 9.82 2.88 22.64
CA TRP A 323 8.45 3.02 23.12
C TRP A 323 8.37 3.13 24.64
N ARG A 324 9.11 2.30 25.36
CA ARG A 324 9.14 2.30 26.85
C ARG A 324 9.77 3.55 27.43
N ASP A 325 10.72 4.16 26.72
CA ASP A 325 11.43 5.36 27.16
C ASP A 325 10.64 6.67 26.90
N ILE A 326 9.50 6.60 26.21
CA ILE A 326 8.63 7.76 26.01
C ILE A 326 8.14 8.27 27.36
N ARG A 327 8.52 9.50 27.70
CA ARG A 327 8.02 10.16 28.90
C ARG A 327 6.58 10.61 28.69
N ILE A 328 5.70 10.07 29.51
CA ILE A 328 4.28 10.44 29.51
C ILE A 328 3.94 11.19 30.80
N THR A 329 3.04 12.15 30.75
CA THR A 329 2.40 12.73 31.92
C THR A 329 1.28 11.80 32.39
N THR A 330 1.26 11.45 33.66
CA THR A 330 0.18 10.63 34.25
C THR A 330 -0.99 11.53 34.63
N GLY A 331 -2.21 11.14 34.24
CA GLY A 331 -3.44 11.87 34.55
C GLY A 331 -4.64 11.30 33.82
N GLN A 332 -5.84 11.72 34.19
CA GLN A 332 -7.07 11.36 33.47
C GLN A 332 -7.32 12.22 32.23
N THR A 333 -6.66 13.36 32.13
CA THR A 333 -6.80 14.32 31.03
C THR A 333 -5.43 14.63 30.42
N TYR A 334 -5.43 14.95 29.13
CA TYR A 334 -4.22 15.40 28.44
C TYR A 334 -3.85 16.82 28.89
N ASN A 335 -2.56 17.03 29.14
CA ASN A 335 -2.04 18.35 29.49
C ASN A 335 -1.62 19.11 28.21
N TRP A 336 -2.48 19.99 27.73
CA TRP A 336 -2.27 20.74 26.49
C TRP A 336 -1.11 21.72 26.64
N ASN A 337 -0.26 21.77 25.61
CA ASN A 337 0.77 22.79 25.47
C ASN A 337 0.29 23.84 24.45
N GLU A 338 -0.05 25.01 24.91
CA GLU A 338 -0.57 26.12 24.06
C GLU A 338 0.46 26.60 23.03
N GLY A 339 1.76 26.42 23.31
CA GLY A 339 2.84 26.75 22.35
C GLY A 339 3.08 25.70 21.29
N SER A 340 2.41 24.53 21.35
CA SER A 340 2.58 23.48 20.35
C SER A 340 1.86 23.82 19.05
N THR A 341 2.56 23.69 17.92
CA THR A 341 1.97 23.75 16.57
C THR A 341 1.59 22.37 16.04
N TYR A 342 2.05 21.29 16.72
CA TYR A 342 1.84 19.89 16.29
C TYR A 342 0.63 19.25 16.98
N VAL A 343 0.51 19.37 18.30
CA VAL A 343 -0.65 18.89 19.07
C VAL A 343 -1.23 20.06 19.84
N ARG A 344 -2.30 20.65 19.31
CA ARG A 344 -2.95 21.82 19.84
C ARG A 344 -4.38 21.52 20.24
N HIS A 345 -4.88 22.14 21.30
CA HIS A 345 -6.28 22.05 21.72
C HIS A 345 -7.20 22.56 20.59
N PRO A 346 -8.09 21.71 20.04
CA PRO A 346 -8.97 22.12 18.95
C PRO A 346 -10.03 23.11 19.42
N SER A 347 -10.26 24.16 18.61
CA SER A 347 -11.23 25.21 18.93
C SER A 347 -12.69 24.72 19.03
N PHE A 348 -13.01 23.61 18.40
CA PHE A 348 -14.38 23.03 18.47
C PHE A 348 -14.69 22.36 19.81
N PHE A 349 -13.72 22.21 20.72
CA PHE A 349 -13.95 21.82 22.11
C PHE A 349 -14.08 23.00 23.07
N GLU A 350 -13.87 24.24 22.59
CA GLU A 350 -14.07 25.43 23.42
C GLU A 350 -15.55 25.59 23.76
N ASN A 351 -15.83 25.90 25.01
CA ASN A 351 -17.18 26.11 25.53
C ASN A 351 -18.11 24.86 25.47
N MET A 352 -17.55 23.65 25.42
CA MET A 352 -18.34 22.44 25.60
C MET A 352 -18.87 22.31 27.03
N GLU A 353 -20.17 22.06 27.13
CA GLU A 353 -20.78 21.75 28.43
C GLU A 353 -20.52 20.29 28.82
N PRO A 354 -20.41 19.97 30.13
CA PRO A 354 -20.21 18.60 30.60
C PRO A 354 -21.31 17.62 30.18
N GLU A 355 -22.53 18.12 30.09
CA GLU A 355 -23.69 17.33 29.65
C GLU A 355 -24.02 17.63 28.20
N PRO A 356 -24.19 16.61 27.34
CA PRO A 356 -24.53 16.83 25.96
C PRO A 356 -25.93 17.41 25.82
N THR A 357 -26.05 18.50 25.06
CA THR A 357 -27.35 19.06 24.71
C THR A 357 -28.05 18.23 23.63
N ALA A 358 -29.37 18.21 23.64
CA ALA A 358 -30.13 17.57 22.58
C ALA A 358 -29.83 18.23 21.22
N PRO A 359 -29.77 17.45 20.10
CA PRO A 359 -29.62 18.03 18.77
C PRO A 359 -30.72 19.05 18.48
N THR A 360 -30.34 20.19 17.92
CA THR A 360 -31.28 21.23 17.48
C THR A 360 -31.09 21.51 16.00
N ASP A 361 -32.13 22.01 15.34
CA ASP A 361 -32.03 22.42 13.94
C ASP A 361 -31.03 23.58 13.78
N VAL A 362 -30.24 23.51 12.74
CA VAL A 362 -29.30 24.58 12.36
C VAL A 362 -30.06 25.62 11.54
N ALA A 363 -30.43 26.76 12.16
CA ALA A 363 -31.17 27.82 11.52
C ALA A 363 -30.28 29.06 11.25
N GLY A 364 -30.42 29.67 10.09
CA GLY A 364 -29.72 30.91 9.73
C GLY A 364 -28.22 30.73 9.44
N ALA A 365 -27.70 29.55 9.36
CA ALA A 365 -26.31 29.29 9.02
C ALA A 365 -26.01 29.64 7.56
N ARG A 366 -24.79 30.13 7.33
CA ARG A 366 -24.28 30.40 5.98
C ARG A 366 -23.52 29.18 5.48
N VAL A 367 -23.67 28.87 4.21
CA VAL A 367 -22.92 27.79 3.57
C VAL A 367 -21.44 28.20 3.45
N LEU A 368 -20.54 27.45 4.06
CA LEU A 368 -19.11 27.67 3.96
C LEU A 368 -18.53 27.05 2.67
N ALA A 369 -18.92 25.83 2.35
CA ALA A 369 -18.48 25.12 1.17
C ALA A 369 -19.57 24.16 0.70
N ILE A 370 -19.63 23.91 -0.61
CA ILE A 370 -20.45 22.87 -1.23
C ILE A 370 -19.48 21.91 -1.91
N LEU A 371 -19.49 20.66 -1.45
CA LEU A 371 -18.65 19.59 -1.99
C LEU A 371 -19.53 18.63 -2.77
N ALA A 372 -19.09 18.24 -3.97
CA ALA A 372 -19.76 17.23 -4.76
C ALA A 372 -19.46 15.82 -4.23
N ASP A 373 -20.05 14.82 -4.88
CA ASP A 373 -19.84 13.41 -4.54
C ASP A 373 -18.37 12.98 -4.68
N SER A 374 -18.00 11.94 -3.92
CA SER A 374 -16.65 11.33 -3.97
C SER A 374 -15.50 12.23 -3.52
N VAL A 375 -15.75 13.31 -2.79
CA VAL A 375 -14.72 14.11 -2.14
C VAL A 375 -14.31 13.44 -0.83
N THR A 376 -13.00 13.21 -0.67
CA THR A 376 -12.39 12.67 0.55
C THR A 376 -11.55 13.71 1.26
N THR A 377 -11.09 13.40 2.47
CA THR A 377 -10.18 14.25 3.24
C THR A 377 -8.86 14.50 2.49
N ASP A 378 -8.42 13.59 1.63
CA ASP A 378 -7.22 13.78 0.79
C ASP A 378 -7.35 14.96 -0.18
N HIS A 379 -8.56 15.27 -0.65
CA HIS A 379 -8.79 16.44 -1.51
C HIS A 379 -8.74 17.77 -0.75
N ILE A 380 -8.96 17.72 0.56
CA ILE A 380 -9.03 18.92 1.42
C ILE A 380 -7.69 19.17 2.10
N SER A 381 -7.10 18.12 2.65
CA SER A 381 -5.84 18.17 3.40
C SER A 381 -5.05 16.88 3.16
N PRO A 382 -4.34 16.77 2.03
CA PRO A 382 -3.53 15.59 1.73
C PRO A 382 -2.36 15.49 2.72
N ALA A 383 -1.95 14.24 2.98
CA ALA A 383 -0.69 13.98 3.68
C ALA A 383 0.50 14.38 2.79
N GLY A 384 1.64 14.66 3.39
CA GLY A 384 2.87 14.99 2.67
C GLY A 384 3.53 16.27 3.15
N SER A 385 4.43 16.80 2.33
CA SER A 385 5.17 18.02 2.65
C SER A 385 4.27 19.25 2.63
N ILE A 386 4.44 20.11 3.64
CA ILE A 386 3.78 21.42 3.70
C ILE A 386 4.59 22.40 2.84
N LYS A 387 3.94 23.05 1.87
CA LYS A 387 4.59 24.07 1.04
C LYS A 387 4.90 25.31 1.88
N GLU A 388 6.10 25.85 1.71
CA GLU A 388 6.56 27.02 2.46
C GLU A 388 5.78 28.30 2.15
N ASP A 389 5.32 28.44 0.91
CA ASP A 389 4.60 29.59 0.38
C ASP A 389 3.07 29.47 0.48
N GLY A 390 2.58 28.48 1.24
CA GLY A 390 1.17 28.24 1.48
C GLY A 390 0.71 28.71 2.86
N PRO A 391 -0.61 28.81 3.11
CA PRO A 391 -1.15 29.28 4.39
C PRO A 391 -0.65 28.49 5.62
N ALA A 392 -0.47 27.18 5.47
CA ALA A 392 0.06 26.32 6.53
C ALA A 392 1.56 26.57 6.78
N GLY A 393 2.34 26.77 5.70
CA GLY A 393 3.76 27.14 5.78
C GLY A 393 3.95 28.50 6.46
N ASP A 394 3.15 29.49 6.09
CA ASP A 394 3.18 30.80 6.70
C ASP A 394 2.86 30.75 8.20
N TYR A 395 1.80 30.00 8.58
CA TYR A 395 1.46 29.77 9.98
C TYR A 395 2.62 29.15 10.78
N LEU A 396 3.26 28.13 10.23
CA LEU A 396 4.37 27.46 10.91
C LEU A 396 5.57 28.40 11.06
N LYS A 397 5.91 29.19 10.02
CA LYS A 397 7.00 30.20 10.08
C LYS A 397 6.75 31.31 11.10
N GLU A 398 5.50 31.67 11.33
CA GLU A 398 5.12 32.68 12.32
C GLU A 398 5.18 32.16 13.77
N HIS A 399 5.05 30.84 13.98
CA HIS A 399 4.86 30.26 15.31
C HIS A 399 5.99 29.30 15.74
N GLN A 400 7.04 29.12 14.93
CA GLN A 400 8.19 28.25 15.26
C GLN A 400 9.54 29.01 15.25
#